data_086f7119b0abe7f2b533a82c7f7ce686
#
_entry.id   086f7119b0abe7f2b533a82c7f7ce686
#
_cell.length_a   1.000
_cell.length_b   1.000
_cell.length_c   1.000
_cell.angle_alpha   90.00
_cell.angle_beta   90.00
_cell.angle_gamma   90.00
#
_symmetry.space_group_name_H-M   'P 1'
#
loop_
_entity.id
_entity.type
_entity.pdbx_description
1 polymer ?
#
loop_
_entity_poly.entity_id
_entity_poly.type
_entity_poly.pdbx_seq_one_letter_code
_entity_poly.pdbx_strand_id
1 'polypeptide(L)'
;MIKPTKYHLKGSIDISLPDVSIKLRLPFVENGISAGFPSPADDFLDSSIDLNQALIKNKDATFYGRVRGDSMIDAGMNDGDLLIIDKSINPTDGRIAVCFIDGEFTVKRIKIEKDVIWLIAENKNYKPIKVTKEDDFTIWGIVINVIKNV
;
A
#
# COMPACT_ATOMS: atom_id res chain seq x y z
N MET A 1 17.49 16.53 10.06
CA MET A 1 16.37 15.75 9.49
C MET A 1 16.90 14.99 8.29
N ILE A 2 16.97 13.70 8.37
CA ILE A 2 17.38 12.84 7.26
C ILE A 2 16.20 12.78 6.29
N LYS A 3 16.38 13.30 5.06
CA LYS A 3 15.37 13.13 4.01
C LYS A 3 15.27 11.65 3.64
N PRO A 4 14.07 11.08 3.51
CA PRO A 4 13.93 9.73 3.04
C PRO A 4 14.59 9.59 1.67
N THR A 5 15.37 8.52 1.49
CA THR A 5 15.98 8.22 0.21
C THR A 5 14.86 7.92 -0.79
N LYS A 6 14.69 8.79 -1.78
CA LYS A 6 13.74 8.58 -2.87
C LYS A 6 14.43 7.80 -3.99
N TYR A 7 13.88 6.65 -4.32
CA TYR A 7 14.25 5.93 -5.53
C TYR A 7 13.26 6.30 -6.63
N HIS A 8 13.72 7.07 -7.63
CA HIS A 8 12.94 7.30 -8.84
C HIS A 8 13.12 6.10 -9.77
N LEU A 9 12.15 5.21 -9.71
CA LEU A 9 12.08 4.06 -10.59
C LEU A 9 11.04 4.32 -11.68
N LYS A 10 11.28 3.86 -12.90
CA LYS A 10 10.29 3.91 -13.97
C LYS A 10 9.07 3.09 -13.57
N GLY A 11 7.88 3.65 -13.72
CA GLY A 11 6.63 2.96 -13.45
C GLY A 11 5.58 3.81 -12.75
N SER A 12 4.54 3.16 -12.27
CA SER A 12 3.36 3.78 -11.67
C SER A 12 3.48 4.08 -10.17
N ILE A 13 4.68 3.95 -9.59
CA ILE A 13 4.89 4.13 -8.15
C ILE A 13 6.27 4.71 -7.85
N ASP A 14 6.31 5.68 -6.97
CA ASP A 14 7.55 6.17 -6.34
C ASP A 14 7.75 5.49 -5.01
N ILE A 15 8.93 4.94 -4.77
CA ILE A 15 9.23 4.15 -3.57
C ILE A 15 10.18 4.92 -2.66
N SER A 16 9.91 4.90 -1.36
CA SER A 16 10.77 5.46 -0.33
C SER A 16 10.79 4.58 0.93
N LEU A 17 11.83 4.75 1.74
CA LEU A 17 11.93 4.09 3.03
C LEU A 17 11.24 4.93 4.12
N PRO A 18 10.50 4.30 5.05
CA PRO A 18 9.98 5.01 6.21
C PRO A 18 11.09 5.37 7.19
N ASP A 19 10.99 6.56 7.79
CA ASP A 19 11.75 6.93 8.97
C ASP A 19 10.90 6.64 10.21
N VAL A 20 11.30 5.64 10.96
CA VAL A 20 10.60 5.21 12.18
C VAL A 20 11.42 5.53 13.45
N SER A 21 12.42 6.39 13.34
CA SER A 21 13.32 6.73 14.45
C SER A 21 12.66 7.56 15.55
N ILE A 22 11.63 8.33 15.20
CA ILE A 22 10.92 9.21 16.13
C ILE A 22 9.56 8.57 16.46
N LYS A 23 9.31 8.39 17.76
CA LYS A 23 7.99 8.00 18.26
C LYS A 23 7.11 9.24 18.41
N LEU A 24 5.96 9.22 17.78
CA LEU A 24 4.96 10.29 17.86
C LEU A 24 3.62 9.70 18.25
N ARG A 25 3.27 9.83 19.52
CA ARG A 25 1.98 9.37 20.03
C ARG A 25 1.00 10.54 20.04
N LEU A 26 -0.11 10.34 19.36
CA LEU A 26 -1.19 11.34 19.27
C LEU A 26 -2.45 10.77 19.94
N PRO A 27 -3.34 11.64 20.45
CA PRO A 27 -4.62 11.21 21.02
C PRO A 27 -5.40 10.34 20.02
N PHE A 28 -6.03 9.31 20.54
CA PHE A 28 -6.80 8.35 19.74
C PHE A 28 -8.17 8.07 20.38
N VAL A 29 -9.21 8.08 19.59
CA VAL A 29 -10.58 7.76 20.00
C VAL A 29 -10.85 6.27 19.75
N GLU A 30 -10.73 5.46 20.80
CA GLU A 30 -10.84 4.00 20.68
C GLU A 30 -12.26 3.52 20.34
N ASN A 31 -13.27 4.16 20.92
CA ASN A 31 -14.66 3.72 20.77
C ASN A 31 -15.28 4.07 19.43
N GLY A 32 -14.49 4.65 18.53
CA GLY A 32 -14.94 5.05 17.22
C GLY A 32 -15.71 6.37 17.20
N ILE A 33 -15.76 6.96 16.04
CA ILE A 33 -16.54 8.17 15.76
C ILE A 33 -17.64 7.76 14.78
N SER A 34 -18.90 8.07 15.14
CA SER A 34 -20.03 7.77 14.27
C SER A 34 -19.94 8.56 12.97
N ALA A 35 -19.97 7.88 11.85
CA ALA A 35 -20.04 8.51 10.53
C ALA A 35 -21.49 8.79 10.07
N GLY A 36 -22.48 8.30 10.82
CA GLY A 36 -23.90 8.55 10.59
C GLY A 36 -24.48 9.56 11.60
N PHE A 37 -25.34 9.08 12.47
CA PHE A 37 -25.90 9.92 13.52
C PHE A 37 -24.90 10.19 14.63
N PRO A 38 -24.93 11.40 15.24
CA PRO A 38 -24.08 11.69 16.38
C PRO A 38 -24.35 10.69 17.52
N SER A 39 -23.29 10.22 18.16
CA SER A 39 -23.37 9.44 19.39
C SER A 39 -22.92 10.29 20.58
N PRO A 40 -23.37 9.95 21.83
CA PRO A 40 -22.91 10.66 23.02
C PRO A 40 -21.38 10.67 23.10
N ALA A 41 -20.85 11.84 23.47
CA ALA A 41 -19.42 11.98 23.70
C ALA A 41 -19.07 11.32 25.03
N ASP A 42 -18.33 10.23 24.99
CA ASP A 42 -17.68 9.67 26.16
C ASP A 42 -16.26 10.26 26.32
N ASP A 43 -15.67 10.15 27.51
CA ASP A 43 -14.31 10.62 27.76
C ASP A 43 -13.30 9.86 26.88
N PHE A 44 -12.74 10.55 25.89
CA PHE A 44 -11.94 9.93 24.81
C PHE A 44 -10.44 10.06 24.99
N LEU A 45 -9.96 10.69 26.04
CA LEU A 45 -8.60 11.23 26.09
C LEU A 45 -7.54 10.29 26.70
N ASP A 46 -7.94 9.05 27.07
CA ASP A 46 -7.04 8.14 27.80
C ASP A 46 -6.16 7.28 26.89
N SER A 47 -6.35 7.32 25.57
CA SER A 47 -5.53 6.55 24.64
C SER A 47 -4.74 7.41 23.66
N SER A 48 -3.63 6.88 23.20
CA SER A 48 -2.80 7.49 22.19
C SER A 48 -2.25 6.44 21.25
N ILE A 49 -2.01 6.83 20.01
CA ILE A 49 -1.48 5.95 18.97
C ILE A 49 -0.24 6.58 18.32
N ASP A 50 0.75 5.75 18.07
CA ASP A 50 1.85 6.05 17.16
C ASP A 50 1.54 5.37 15.82
N LEU A 51 1.34 6.15 14.77
CA LEU A 51 0.99 5.62 13.45
C LEU A 51 2.07 4.72 12.87
N ASN A 52 3.34 5.01 13.14
CA ASN A 52 4.42 4.13 12.72
C ASN A 52 4.27 2.73 13.34
N GLN A 53 4.03 2.69 14.64
CA GLN A 53 3.78 1.42 15.35
C GLN A 53 2.51 0.70 14.88
N ALA A 54 1.44 1.46 14.64
CA ALA A 54 0.15 0.90 14.24
C ALA A 54 0.18 0.29 12.83
N LEU A 55 0.85 0.95 11.89
CA LEU A 55 0.80 0.63 10.47
C LEU A 55 2.00 -0.18 9.99
N ILE A 56 3.17 -0.02 10.63
CA ILE A 56 4.40 -0.69 10.22
C ILE A 56 4.65 -1.88 11.14
N LYS A 57 4.39 -3.08 10.64
CA LYS A 57 4.56 -4.33 11.40
C LYS A 57 6.00 -4.85 11.35
N ASN A 58 6.68 -4.62 10.25
CA ASN A 58 8.07 -5.03 10.03
C ASN A 58 8.85 -3.86 9.42
N LYS A 59 9.52 -3.07 10.25
CA LYS A 59 10.22 -1.86 9.82
C LYS A 59 11.33 -2.13 8.80
N ASP A 60 11.98 -3.28 8.87
CA ASP A 60 13.10 -3.62 7.99
C ASP A 60 12.65 -4.09 6.60
N ALA A 61 11.37 -4.41 6.45
CA ALA A 61 10.76 -4.86 5.20
C ALA A 61 9.65 -3.94 4.69
N THR A 62 9.45 -2.78 5.31
CA THR A 62 8.37 -1.85 4.98
C THR A 62 8.88 -0.69 4.15
N PHE A 63 8.13 -0.38 3.10
CA PHE A 63 8.41 0.72 2.18
C PHE A 63 7.16 1.57 1.98
N TYR A 64 7.36 2.83 1.66
CA TYR A 64 6.32 3.72 1.19
C TYR A 64 6.34 3.80 -0.33
N GLY A 65 5.17 3.81 -0.94
CA GLY A 65 5.01 4.03 -2.36
C GLY A 65 3.94 5.06 -2.64
N ARG A 66 4.18 5.94 -3.61
CA ARG A 66 3.18 6.89 -4.08
C ARG A 66 2.58 6.41 -5.37
N VAL A 67 1.26 6.31 -5.39
CA VAL A 67 0.51 5.87 -6.57
C VAL A 67 0.58 6.92 -7.67
N ARG A 68 0.79 6.48 -8.89
CA ARG A 68 0.65 7.26 -10.12
C ARG A 68 -0.34 6.59 -11.05
N GLY A 69 -1.24 7.38 -11.62
CA GLY A 69 -2.25 6.90 -12.54
C GLY A 69 -3.50 6.37 -11.86
N ASP A 70 -4.35 5.71 -12.62
CA ASP A 70 -5.71 5.34 -12.25
C ASP A 70 -6.03 3.85 -12.37
N SER A 71 -5.02 3.01 -12.61
CA SER A 71 -5.25 1.57 -12.84
C SER A 71 -5.86 0.82 -11.67
N MET A 72 -5.83 1.39 -10.47
CA MET A 72 -6.35 0.79 -9.24
C MET A 72 -7.47 1.62 -8.59
N ILE A 73 -8.14 2.46 -9.36
CA ILE A 73 -9.16 3.40 -8.86
C ILE A 73 -10.35 2.69 -8.21
N ASP A 74 -10.78 1.56 -8.76
CA ASP A 74 -11.92 0.79 -8.22
C ASP A 74 -11.56 0.03 -6.94
N ALA A 75 -10.28 -0.09 -6.62
CA ALA A 75 -9.79 -0.57 -5.32
C ALA A 75 -9.59 0.58 -4.32
N GLY A 76 -9.99 1.78 -4.66
CA GLY A 76 -9.85 2.95 -3.81
C GLY A 76 -8.44 3.54 -3.77
N MET A 77 -7.60 3.27 -4.76
CA MET A 77 -6.25 3.82 -4.88
C MET A 77 -6.22 4.87 -6.00
N ASN A 78 -6.07 6.12 -5.61
CA ASN A 78 -6.03 7.24 -6.54
C ASN A 78 -4.61 7.75 -6.75
N ASP A 79 -4.41 8.46 -7.86
CA ASP A 79 -3.16 9.16 -8.09
C ASP A 79 -2.78 10.04 -6.90
N GLY A 80 -1.54 9.94 -6.44
CA GLY A 80 -1.02 10.68 -5.29
C GLY A 80 -1.21 10.00 -3.93
N ASP A 81 -1.98 8.93 -3.83
CA ASP A 81 -2.13 8.18 -2.57
C ASP A 81 -0.82 7.57 -2.12
N LEU A 82 -0.65 7.46 -0.80
CA LEU A 82 0.51 6.83 -0.19
C LEU A 82 0.19 5.37 0.18
N LEU A 83 0.99 4.45 -0.31
CA LEU A 83 0.90 3.04 0.02
C LEU A 83 1.93 2.66 1.07
N ILE A 84 1.53 1.79 1.98
CA ILE A 84 2.46 1.07 2.86
C ILE A 84 2.60 -0.34 2.31
N ILE A 85 3.84 -0.73 2.03
CA ILE A 85 4.20 -1.95 1.32
C ILE A 85 5.10 -2.79 2.22
N ASP A 86 4.74 -4.05 2.42
CA ASP A 86 5.53 -4.98 3.22
C ASP A 86 6.08 -6.09 2.34
N LYS A 87 7.41 -6.18 2.27
CA LYS A 87 8.12 -7.20 1.49
C LYS A 87 8.23 -8.55 2.19
N SER A 88 7.95 -8.60 3.49
CA SER A 88 8.06 -9.84 4.27
C SER A 88 6.84 -10.75 4.13
N ILE A 89 5.73 -10.22 3.61
CA ILE A 89 4.49 -10.98 3.44
C ILE A 89 4.58 -11.85 2.18
N ASN A 90 4.29 -13.13 2.34
CA ASN A 90 4.19 -14.03 1.20
C ASN A 90 3.00 -13.66 0.33
N PRO A 91 3.19 -13.57 -0.99
CA PRO A 91 2.09 -13.31 -1.91
C PRO A 91 1.05 -14.43 -1.87
N THR A 92 -0.21 -14.04 -1.80
CA THR A 92 -1.35 -14.93 -1.90
C THR A 92 -2.36 -14.41 -2.91
N ASP A 93 -3.19 -15.29 -3.43
CA ASP A 93 -4.22 -14.94 -4.40
C ASP A 93 -5.14 -13.83 -3.88
N GLY A 94 -5.46 -12.88 -4.75
CA GLY A 94 -6.36 -11.76 -4.45
C GLY A 94 -5.71 -10.57 -3.73
N ARG A 95 -4.44 -10.65 -3.34
CA ARG A 95 -3.74 -9.51 -2.71
C ARG A 95 -3.37 -8.45 -3.74
N ILE A 96 -3.30 -7.21 -3.27
CA ILE A 96 -2.75 -6.11 -4.05
C ILE A 96 -1.25 -6.02 -3.78
N ALA A 97 -0.47 -6.01 -4.84
CA ALA A 97 0.97 -6.06 -4.76
C ALA A 97 1.63 -5.00 -5.63
N VAL A 98 2.81 -4.60 -5.21
CA VAL A 98 3.76 -3.91 -6.07
C VAL A 98 4.55 -4.97 -6.81
N CYS A 99 4.46 -4.95 -8.11
CA CYS A 99 5.10 -5.90 -9.01
C CYS A 99 6.16 -5.19 -9.86
N PHE A 100 7.22 -5.91 -10.15
CA PHE A 100 8.20 -5.51 -11.14
C PHE A 100 8.03 -6.40 -12.36
N ILE A 101 7.76 -5.81 -13.51
CA ILE A 101 7.61 -6.53 -14.77
C ILE A 101 8.31 -5.78 -15.91
N ASP A 102 9.21 -6.46 -16.60
CA ASP A 102 9.95 -5.94 -17.77
C ASP A 102 10.58 -4.55 -17.55
N GLY A 103 11.18 -4.37 -16.39
CA GLY A 103 11.90 -3.14 -16.02
C GLY A 103 11.03 -2.05 -15.40
N GLU A 104 9.76 -2.29 -15.15
CA GLU A 104 8.83 -1.30 -14.60
C GLU A 104 8.12 -1.79 -13.34
N PHE A 105 7.93 -0.87 -12.40
CA PHE A 105 7.07 -1.11 -11.23
C PHE A 105 5.62 -0.79 -11.54
N THR A 106 4.72 -1.62 -11.06
CA THR A 106 3.28 -1.41 -11.15
C THR A 106 2.56 -1.95 -9.92
N VAL A 107 1.41 -1.37 -9.60
CA VAL A 107 0.52 -1.86 -8.55
C VAL A 107 -0.65 -2.58 -9.22
N LYS A 108 -0.88 -3.82 -8.86
CA LYS A 108 -1.96 -4.64 -9.41
C LYS A 108 -2.50 -5.60 -8.35
N ARG A 109 -3.72 -6.06 -8.56
CA ARG A 109 -4.21 -7.24 -7.84
C ARG A 109 -3.63 -8.48 -8.51
N ILE A 110 -3.02 -9.34 -7.72
CA ILE A 110 -2.50 -10.62 -8.22
C ILE A 110 -3.58 -11.68 -8.16
N LYS A 111 -3.72 -12.42 -9.23
CA LYS A 111 -4.53 -13.64 -9.29
C LYS A 111 -3.60 -14.81 -9.59
N ILE A 112 -3.53 -15.73 -8.65
CA ILE A 112 -2.67 -16.91 -8.75
C ILE A 112 -3.55 -18.09 -9.11
N GLU A 113 -3.37 -18.61 -10.32
CA GLU A 113 -3.93 -19.86 -10.78
C GLU A 113 -2.81 -20.91 -10.79
N LYS A 114 -3.15 -22.18 -10.98
CA LYS A 114 -2.27 -23.33 -10.79
C LYS A 114 -0.81 -23.13 -11.30
N ASP A 115 -0.64 -22.62 -12.51
CA ASP A 115 0.69 -22.39 -13.11
C ASP A 115 0.80 -21.00 -13.77
N VAL A 116 -0.12 -20.09 -13.44
CA VAL A 116 -0.22 -18.80 -14.09
C VAL A 116 -0.50 -17.70 -13.07
N ILE A 117 0.17 -16.59 -13.22
CA ILE A 117 -0.10 -15.36 -12.47
C ILE A 117 -0.69 -14.34 -13.44
N TRP A 118 -1.78 -13.74 -13.01
CA TRP A 118 -2.39 -12.61 -13.70
C TRP A 118 -2.22 -11.35 -12.86
N LEU A 119 -1.88 -10.25 -13.51
CA LEU A 119 -1.88 -8.93 -12.93
C LEU A 119 -3.14 -8.21 -13.37
N ILE A 120 -4.02 -7.94 -12.42
CA ILE A 120 -5.34 -7.39 -12.68
C ILE A 120 -5.41 -5.97 -12.15
N ALA A 121 -5.70 -5.01 -13.05
CA ALA A 121 -6.05 -3.66 -12.67
C ALA A 121 -7.46 -3.63 -12.06
N GLU A 122 -7.66 -2.81 -11.08
CA GLU A 122 -8.99 -2.46 -10.56
C GLU A 122 -9.52 -1.23 -11.29
N ASN A 123 -9.66 -1.40 -12.60
CA ASN A 123 -10.20 -0.41 -13.53
C ASN A 123 -10.52 -1.11 -14.85
N LYS A 124 -11.77 -1.05 -15.26
CA LYS A 124 -12.27 -1.72 -16.47
C LYS A 124 -11.59 -1.31 -17.78
N ASN A 125 -10.92 -0.15 -17.79
CA ASN A 125 -10.21 0.34 -18.98
C ASN A 125 -8.86 -0.36 -19.22
N TYR A 126 -8.42 -1.19 -18.28
CA TYR A 126 -7.16 -1.93 -18.36
C TYR A 126 -7.42 -3.42 -18.52
N LYS A 127 -6.70 -4.04 -19.43
CA LYS A 127 -6.76 -5.50 -19.61
C LYS A 127 -5.87 -6.22 -18.60
N PRO A 128 -6.26 -7.41 -18.12
CA PRO A 128 -5.38 -8.27 -17.33
C PRO A 128 -4.09 -8.61 -18.08
N ILE A 129 -3.00 -8.65 -17.36
CA ILE A 129 -1.69 -9.01 -17.88
C ILE A 129 -1.35 -10.42 -17.41
N LYS A 130 -1.18 -11.34 -18.35
CA LYS A 130 -0.71 -12.70 -18.05
C LYS A 130 0.81 -12.68 -17.89
N VAL A 131 1.30 -13.16 -16.77
CA VAL A 131 2.73 -13.34 -16.54
C VAL A 131 3.16 -14.69 -17.06
N THR A 132 4.18 -14.69 -17.91
CA THR A 132 4.77 -15.89 -18.50
C THR A 132 6.19 -16.11 -17.97
N LYS A 133 6.74 -17.30 -18.23
CA LYS A 133 8.12 -17.64 -17.84
C LYS A 133 9.18 -16.81 -18.59
N GLU A 134 8.81 -16.18 -19.69
CA GLU A 134 9.68 -15.33 -20.50
C GLU A 134 9.75 -13.89 -19.96
N ASP A 135 8.80 -13.51 -19.12
CA ASP A 135 8.77 -12.18 -18.52
C ASP A 135 9.78 -12.06 -17.38
N ASP A 136 10.48 -10.93 -17.33
CA ASP A 136 11.23 -10.53 -16.14
C ASP A 136 10.25 -10.02 -15.09
N PHE A 137 9.87 -10.88 -14.16
CA PHE A 137 8.79 -10.62 -13.23
C PHE A 137 9.16 -10.95 -11.79
N THR A 138 8.80 -10.05 -10.89
CA THR A 138 8.91 -10.26 -9.44
C THR A 138 7.73 -9.59 -8.74
N ILE A 139 7.12 -10.28 -7.78
CA ILE A 139 6.25 -9.64 -6.79
C ILE A 139 7.16 -9.01 -5.75
N TRP A 140 7.24 -7.68 -5.77
CA TRP A 140 8.21 -6.97 -4.96
C TRP A 140 7.77 -6.80 -3.51
N GLY A 141 6.48 -6.55 -3.28
CA GLY A 141 5.91 -6.41 -1.94
C GLY A 141 4.39 -6.36 -1.96
N ILE A 142 3.78 -6.58 -0.82
CA ILE A 142 2.33 -6.58 -0.64
C ILE A 142 1.88 -5.24 -0.07
N VAL A 143 0.87 -4.64 -0.68
CA VAL A 143 0.24 -3.42 -0.17
C VAL A 143 -0.61 -3.77 1.04
N ILE A 144 -0.31 -3.16 2.18
CA ILE A 144 -1.01 -3.41 3.44
C ILE A 144 -1.90 -2.24 3.88
N ASN A 145 -1.59 -1.03 3.46
CA ASN A 145 -2.40 0.15 3.77
C ASN A 145 -2.36 1.15 2.61
N VAL A 146 -3.42 1.94 2.52
CA VAL A 146 -3.52 3.12 1.66
C VAL A 146 -3.81 4.33 2.53
N ILE A 147 -3.04 5.39 2.38
CA ILE A 147 -3.25 6.65 3.09
C ILE A 147 -3.63 7.71 2.06
N LYS A 148 -4.76 8.35 2.29
CA LYS A 148 -5.35 9.35 1.40
C LYS A 148 -5.40 10.72 2.08
N ASN A 149 -5.11 11.75 1.31
CA ASN A 149 -5.54 13.10 1.67
C ASN A 149 -6.97 13.34 1.15
N VAL A 150 -7.77 13.91 1.96
CA VAL A 150 -9.16 14.28 1.62
C VAL A 150 -9.31 15.77 1.49
#